data_0aa8427c0ed272f33a4c59444187f0e1
#
_entry.id   0aa8427c0ed272f33a4c59444187f0e1
#
_cell.length_a   1.000
_cell.length_b   1.000
_cell.length_c   1.000
_cell.angle_alpha   90.00
_cell.angle_beta   90.00
_cell.angle_gamma   90.00
#
_symmetry.space_group_name_H-M   'P 1'
#
loop_
_entity.id
_entity.type
_entity.pdbx_description
1 polymer ?
#
loop_
_entity_poly.entity_id
_entity_poly.type
_entity_poly.pdbx_seq_one_letter_code
_entity_poly.pdbx_strand_id
1 'polypeptide(L)'
;MKPLRIALLWHHHQPYYTVDDHFALPWVRLHAAKDYVDLALIQQSHPGIRCTYNIVPSLLMQIDEYMKGTEDEVLTLTKIPAAELSSENKKRIRELFFECRPDTMIFPYARYHELYRRATSEWGCDDFNEQDWRDLQVWYNLTWIGPVTREAEFIRRLFQKGSGFSEEEKKLVISQHMLQLQSVVPVLKQLYQTGAADLSMTPLYHPILPLVIDTDAALESQPHTNMPAHRYRQEQDAEWHVRRGEQVFADAFGYSPRGVWCSEGSVSKDTLRLLSGAGFLWTATDEHVLRNTIGHASPTQAYFPYVVQEDRRAPITVFFRDHALSDAIGFTYQTWDAQHAAQHFVNRLHEIRSAIIQEHGEDALSDAVVPIILDGENCWEFYADNGRPFLHALYSLLESDRSLRTVTCTEVCNEQSARQPHAAHSGRTLNTITAGSWIHGTFALWIGHPEKNAAWDALNAARTLVGTKRVTKQQWRAAMEHIYIAEGSDWFWWYGDDHRAPSRHVFDSIFRYHLQCVYEIYLEEVPAALRRPIMKLQNDDDSGAAYSAMHPSAV
;
A
#
# COMPACT_ATOMS: atom_id res chain seq x y z
N MET A 1 24.90 14.43 23.96
CA MET A 1 24.89 13.93 22.58
C MET A 1 23.47 14.09 22.05
N LYS A 2 23.27 14.81 20.96
CA LYS A 2 21.96 14.95 20.32
C LYS A 2 21.65 13.68 19.51
N PRO A 3 20.46 13.07 19.65
CA PRO A 3 20.10 11.90 18.85
C PRO A 3 19.74 12.29 17.41
N LEU A 4 20.06 11.41 16.45
CA LEU A 4 19.47 11.46 15.11
C LEU A 4 18.03 10.98 15.19
N ARG A 5 17.10 11.71 14.56
CA ARG A 5 15.69 11.34 14.52
C ARG A 5 15.40 10.45 13.30
N ILE A 6 14.54 9.45 13.49
CA ILE A 6 14.15 8.49 12.47
C ILE A 6 12.62 8.47 12.43
N ALA A 7 12.02 8.72 11.28
CA ALA A 7 10.58 8.66 11.06
C ALA A 7 10.24 7.38 10.29
N LEU A 8 9.71 6.37 11.00
CA LEU A 8 9.22 5.13 10.39
C LEU A 8 7.77 5.32 9.95
N LEU A 9 7.47 5.11 8.68
CA LEU A 9 6.12 5.17 8.14
C LEU A 9 5.79 3.87 7.41
N TRP A 10 4.73 3.20 7.88
CA TRP A 10 4.16 1.99 7.29
C TRP A 10 2.92 2.36 6.49
N HIS A 11 2.97 2.21 5.17
CA HIS A 11 1.87 2.50 4.27
C HIS A 11 0.98 1.27 4.11
N HIS A 12 -0.28 1.36 4.54
CA HIS A 12 -1.28 0.30 4.43
C HIS A 12 -2.25 0.61 3.29
N HIS A 13 -2.18 -0.18 2.24
CA HIS A 13 -2.96 0.00 1.04
C HIS A 13 -3.41 -1.32 0.44
N GLN A 14 -4.64 -1.33 -0.07
CA GLN A 14 -5.11 -2.32 -1.04
C GLN A 14 -5.97 -1.62 -2.10
N PRO A 15 -5.82 -2.00 -3.38
CA PRO A 15 -6.73 -1.56 -4.44
C PRO A 15 -8.19 -1.76 -4.05
N TYR A 16 -9.09 -0.96 -4.61
CA TYR A 16 -10.51 -1.13 -4.35
C TYR A 16 -11.07 -2.29 -5.19
N TYR A 17 -11.25 -3.45 -4.57
CA TYR A 17 -11.60 -4.71 -5.23
C TYR A 17 -13.08 -4.94 -5.42
N THR A 18 -13.95 -4.07 -4.93
CA THR A 18 -15.40 -4.28 -4.97
C THR A 18 -15.94 -4.15 -6.39
N VAL A 19 -16.56 -5.22 -6.87
CA VAL A 19 -17.27 -5.32 -8.15
C VAL A 19 -18.65 -5.89 -7.84
N ASP A 20 -19.71 -5.14 -8.17
CA ASP A 20 -21.07 -5.46 -7.72
C ASP A 20 -21.12 -5.67 -6.19
N ASP A 21 -21.51 -6.86 -5.73
CA ASP A 21 -21.68 -7.18 -4.31
C ASP A 21 -20.58 -8.10 -3.76
N HIS A 22 -19.40 -8.20 -4.41
CA HIS A 22 -18.31 -9.07 -3.98
C HIS A 22 -16.93 -8.45 -4.21
N PHE A 23 -15.92 -8.99 -3.53
CA PHE A 23 -14.54 -8.63 -3.78
C PHE A 23 -13.92 -9.53 -4.85
N ALA A 24 -13.36 -8.93 -5.89
CA ALA A 24 -12.68 -9.65 -6.97
C ALA A 24 -11.39 -10.38 -6.50
N LEU A 25 -10.75 -9.90 -5.44
CA LEU A 25 -9.52 -10.47 -4.87
C LEU A 25 -9.56 -10.45 -3.33
N PRO A 26 -8.91 -11.40 -2.63
CA PRO A 26 -9.03 -11.61 -1.18
C PRO A 26 -8.06 -10.78 -0.33
N TRP A 27 -7.23 -9.92 -0.94
CA TRP A 27 -6.02 -9.37 -0.31
C TRP A 27 -6.31 -8.52 0.92
N VAL A 28 -7.40 -7.75 0.93
CA VAL A 28 -7.82 -6.97 2.12
C VAL A 28 -7.94 -7.87 3.35
N ARG A 29 -8.67 -8.99 3.24
CA ARG A 29 -8.86 -9.93 4.34
C ARG A 29 -7.58 -10.64 4.73
N LEU A 30 -6.80 -11.08 3.74
CA LEU A 30 -5.58 -11.84 3.98
C LEU A 30 -4.49 -10.98 4.64
N HIS A 31 -4.26 -9.76 4.16
CA HIS A 31 -3.31 -8.84 4.77
C HIS A 31 -3.79 -8.30 6.13
N ALA A 32 -5.09 -8.13 6.34
CA ALA A 32 -5.61 -7.80 7.66
C ALA A 32 -5.36 -8.93 8.67
N ALA A 33 -5.44 -10.19 8.24
CA ALA A 33 -5.17 -11.35 9.10
C ALA A 33 -3.69 -11.57 9.38
N LYS A 34 -2.79 -11.11 8.49
CA LYS A 34 -1.36 -11.40 8.56
C LYS A 34 -0.50 -10.21 8.98
N ASP A 35 -0.80 -8.99 8.50
CA ASP A 35 0.15 -7.88 8.53
C ASP A 35 -0.31 -6.70 9.39
N TYR A 36 -1.45 -6.08 9.10
CA TYR A 36 -1.82 -4.79 9.69
C TYR A 36 -1.91 -4.81 11.22
N VAL A 37 -2.55 -5.84 11.78
CA VAL A 37 -2.67 -5.99 13.24
C VAL A 37 -1.35 -6.41 13.85
N ASP A 38 -0.62 -7.34 13.23
CA ASP A 38 0.63 -7.88 13.77
C ASP A 38 1.73 -6.82 13.83
N LEU A 39 1.88 -5.95 12.81
CA LEU A 39 2.83 -4.83 12.86
C LEU A 39 2.56 -3.91 14.05
N ALA A 40 1.29 -3.57 14.28
CA ALA A 40 0.89 -2.74 15.40
C ALA A 40 1.15 -3.41 16.75
N LEU A 41 0.89 -4.71 16.88
CA LEU A 41 1.13 -5.48 18.10
C LEU A 41 2.63 -5.68 18.37
N ILE A 42 3.45 -5.88 17.33
CA ILE A 42 4.91 -5.93 17.46
C ILE A 42 5.42 -4.58 17.98
N GLN A 43 5.00 -3.46 17.40
CA GLN A 43 5.38 -2.14 17.89
C GLN A 43 4.92 -1.92 19.33
N GLN A 44 3.72 -2.35 19.71
CA GLN A 44 3.20 -2.20 21.07
C GLN A 44 4.10 -2.89 22.12
N SER A 45 4.83 -3.93 21.74
CA SER A 45 5.81 -4.60 22.61
C SER A 45 7.13 -3.82 22.78
N HIS A 46 7.29 -2.71 22.03
CA HIS A 46 8.45 -1.81 22.07
C HIS A 46 8.02 -0.37 22.40
N PRO A 47 7.79 -0.03 23.67
CA PRO A 47 7.18 1.25 24.07
C PRO A 47 8.04 2.49 23.76
N GLY A 48 9.35 2.33 23.51
CA GLY A 48 10.25 3.39 23.08
C GLY A 48 10.15 3.72 21.58
N ILE A 49 9.50 2.86 20.79
CA ILE A 49 9.38 3.04 19.34
C ILE A 49 8.16 3.89 19.00
N ARG A 50 8.36 4.86 18.12
CA ARG A 50 7.30 5.65 17.49
C ARG A 50 7.27 5.41 16.01
N CYS A 51 6.07 5.14 15.47
CA CYS A 51 5.82 4.95 14.04
C CYS A 51 4.69 5.86 13.55
N THR A 52 4.63 6.08 12.27
CA THR A 52 3.44 6.59 11.58
C THR A 52 2.82 5.46 10.78
N TYR A 53 1.54 5.17 11.01
CA TYR A 53 0.76 4.30 10.13
C TYR A 53 -0.02 5.17 9.16
N ASN A 54 0.22 4.95 7.90
CA ASN A 54 -0.53 5.60 6.83
C ASN A 54 -1.57 4.62 6.31
N ILE A 55 -2.82 5.03 6.26
CA ILE A 55 -3.92 4.16 5.85
C ILE A 55 -4.65 4.79 4.68
N VAL A 56 -4.80 4.03 3.60
CA VAL A 56 -5.65 4.45 2.47
C VAL A 56 -7.12 4.30 2.88
N PRO A 57 -7.96 5.34 2.77
CA PRO A 57 -9.34 5.27 3.23
C PRO A 57 -10.19 4.22 2.49
N SER A 58 -9.85 3.87 1.24
CA SER A 58 -10.50 2.76 0.52
C SER A 58 -10.28 1.40 1.19
N LEU A 59 -9.15 1.19 1.88
CA LEU A 59 -8.93 0.00 2.71
C LEU A 59 -9.91 -0.04 3.89
N LEU A 60 -10.15 1.09 4.56
CA LEU A 60 -11.13 1.19 5.66
C LEU A 60 -12.55 0.89 5.19
N MET A 61 -12.92 1.37 4.00
CA MET A 61 -14.22 1.09 3.39
C MET A 61 -14.38 -0.41 3.12
N GLN A 62 -13.39 -1.06 2.55
CA GLN A 62 -13.42 -2.49 2.26
C GLN A 62 -13.45 -3.35 3.54
N ILE A 63 -12.74 -2.97 4.59
CA ILE A 63 -12.85 -3.62 5.90
C ILE A 63 -14.29 -3.54 6.43
N ASP A 64 -14.94 -2.37 6.33
CA ASP A 64 -16.34 -2.18 6.74
C ASP A 64 -17.31 -3.00 5.87
N GLU A 65 -17.06 -3.12 4.56
CA GLU A 65 -17.83 -3.96 3.65
C GLU A 65 -17.74 -5.46 4.02
N TYR A 66 -16.54 -5.96 4.36
CA TYR A 66 -16.41 -7.33 4.92
C TYR A 66 -17.22 -7.50 6.21
N MET A 67 -17.19 -6.53 7.10
CA MET A 67 -17.96 -6.57 8.34
C MET A 67 -19.48 -6.53 8.12
N LYS A 68 -19.92 -6.00 6.98
CA LYS A 68 -21.33 -6.02 6.54
C LYS A 68 -21.72 -7.29 5.80
N GLY A 69 -20.78 -8.17 5.52
CA GLY A 69 -21.02 -9.49 4.93
C GLY A 69 -20.66 -9.63 3.45
N THR A 70 -20.03 -8.63 2.83
CA THR A 70 -19.43 -8.79 1.49
C THR A 70 -18.30 -9.81 1.57
N GLU A 71 -18.19 -10.70 0.59
CA GLU A 71 -17.22 -11.79 0.58
C GLU A 71 -16.32 -11.77 -0.66
N ASP A 72 -15.11 -12.31 -0.51
CA ASP A 72 -14.26 -12.67 -1.63
C ASP A 72 -14.49 -14.13 -2.06
N GLU A 73 -14.10 -14.47 -3.29
CA GLU A 73 -14.27 -15.84 -3.84
C GLU A 73 -13.57 -16.89 -2.97
N VAL A 74 -12.38 -16.58 -2.45
CA VAL A 74 -11.62 -17.53 -1.61
C VAL A 74 -12.35 -17.80 -0.31
N LEU A 75 -12.93 -16.78 0.31
CA LEU A 75 -13.75 -16.94 1.51
C LEU A 75 -14.99 -17.80 1.23
N THR A 76 -15.70 -17.51 0.14
CA THR A 76 -16.87 -18.28 -0.31
C THR A 76 -16.51 -19.75 -0.54
N LEU A 77 -15.44 -20.03 -1.31
CA LEU A 77 -14.94 -21.37 -1.56
C LEU A 77 -14.49 -22.09 -0.27
N THR A 78 -13.89 -21.35 0.67
CA THR A 78 -13.50 -21.93 1.96
C THR A 78 -14.71 -22.35 2.79
N LYS A 79 -15.82 -21.59 2.75
CA LYS A 79 -17.02 -21.89 3.52
C LYS A 79 -17.77 -23.14 3.06
N ILE A 80 -17.63 -23.53 1.78
CA ILE A 80 -18.27 -24.74 1.26
C ILE A 80 -17.68 -25.96 1.96
N PRO A 81 -18.50 -26.86 2.55
CA PRO A 81 -18.01 -28.12 3.11
C PRO A 81 -17.26 -28.94 2.05
N ALA A 82 -16.14 -29.56 2.42
CA ALA A 82 -15.32 -30.30 1.45
C ALA A 82 -16.07 -31.43 0.72
N ALA A 83 -17.03 -32.02 1.39
CA ALA A 83 -17.92 -33.07 0.82
C ALA A 83 -18.90 -32.52 -0.25
N GLU A 84 -19.16 -31.19 -0.24
CA GLU A 84 -20.14 -30.54 -1.12
C GLU A 84 -19.48 -29.78 -2.30
N LEU A 85 -18.15 -29.85 -2.42
CA LEU A 85 -17.42 -29.16 -3.48
C LEU A 85 -17.75 -29.74 -4.86
N SER A 86 -18.28 -28.94 -5.75
CA SER A 86 -18.47 -29.27 -7.15
C SER A 86 -17.12 -29.36 -7.89
N SER A 87 -17.12 -29.93 -9.10
CA SER A 87 -15.92 -29.98 -9.94
C SER A 87 -15.40 -28.57 -10.27
N GLU A 88 -16.29 -27.60 -10.46
CA GLU A 88 -15.90 -26.20 -10.69
C GLU A 88 -15.27 -25.58 -9.44
N ASN A 89 -15.86 -25.78 -8.24
CA ASN A 89 -15.26 -25.31 -6.99
C ASN A 89 -13.85 -25.88 -6.79
N LYS A 90 -13.66 -27.19 -7.05
CA LYS A 90 -12.35 -27.85 -6.94
C LYS A 90 -11.32 -27.26 -7.89
N LYS A 91 -11.72 -26.96 -9.13
CA LYS A 91 -10.86 -26.29 -10.11
C LYS A 91 -10.44 -24.92 -9.60
N ARG A 92 -11.38 -24.09 -9.13
CA ARG A 92 -11.08 -22.75 -8.60
C ARG A 92 -10.20 -22.82 -7.35
N ILE A 93 -10.45 -23.75 -6.42
CA ILE A 93 -9.59 -23.95 -5.24
C ILE A 93 -8.16 -24.31 -5.67
N ARG A 94 -7.98 -25.19 -6.66
CA ARG A 94 -6.66 -25.53 -7.19
C ARG A 94 -5.92 -24.29 -7.74
N GLU A 95 -6.61 -23.39 -8.43
CA GLU A 95 -6.04 -22.18 -9.01
C GLU A 95 -5.66 -21.15 -7.95
N LEU A 96 -6.48 -20.97 -6.91
CA LEU A 96 -6.38 -19.85 -5.97
C LEU A 96 -5.67 -20.21 -4.64
N PHE A 97 -5.78 -21.45 -4.13
CA PHE A 97 -5.37 -21.78 -2.76
C PHE A 97 -3.88 -22.15 -2.64
N PHE A 98 -3.09 -21.74 -3.61
CA PHE A 98 -1.64 -21.74 -3.56
C PHE A 98 -1.05 -20.38 -3.95
N GLU A 99 -1.89 -19.35 -4.11
CA GLU A 99 -1.45 -17.97 -4.37
C GLU A 99 -0.88 -17.34 -3.10
N CYS A 100 0.33 -17.73 -2.75
CA CYS A 100 1.14 -17.17 -1.67
C CYS A 100 2.61 -17.55 -1.90
N ARG A 101 3.53 -16.96 -1.15
CA ARG A 101 4.97 -17.26 -1.29
C ARG A 101 5.29 -18.71 -0.88
N PRO A 102 5.70 -19.59 -1.80
CA PRO A 102 5.90 -21.00 -1.47
C PRO A 102 6.96 -21.25 -0.39
N ASP A 103 8.11 -20.57 -0.47
CA ASP A 103 9.27 -20.81 0.40
C ASP A 103 8.97 -20.55 1.88
N THR A 104 8.16 -19.55 2.18
CA THR A 104 7.85 -19.10 3.56
C THR A 104 6.46 -19.53 4.03
N MET A 105 5.52 -19.74 3.10
CA MET A 105 4.10 -19.94 3.45
C MET A 105 3.56 -21.35 3.10
N ILE A 106 4.26 -22.14 2.27
CA ILE A 106 3.85 -23.49 1.91
C ILE A 106 4.86 -24.54 2.42
N PHE A 107 6.15 -24.40 2.00
CA PHE A 107 7.16 -25.44 2.24
C PHE A 107 7.48 -25.71 3.71
N PRO A 108 7.37 -24.74 4.65
CA PRO A 108 7.55 -25.02 6.08
C PRO A 108 6.49 -25.98 6.67
N TYR A 109 5.34 -26.16 6.01
CA TYR A 109 4.21 -26.94 6.52
C TYR A 109 4.07 -28.26 5.74
N ALA A 110 4.48 -29.37 6.34
CA ALA A 110 4.61 -30.68 5.66
C ALA A 110 3.36 -31.08 4.87
N ARG A 111 2.16 -30.91 5.45
CA ARG A 111 0.89 -31.27 4.79
C ARG A 111 0.55 -30.31 3.65
N TYR A 112 0.73 -29.01 3.84
CA TYR A 112 0.46 -28.03 2.79
C TYR A 112 1.44 -28.19 1.61
N HIS A 113 2.71 -28.45 1.91
CA HIS A 113 3.73 -28.76 0.90
C HIS A 113 3.42 -30.08 0.15
N GLU A 114 2.91 -31.12 0.84
CA GLU A 114 2.47 -32.35 0.20
C GLU A 114 1.34 -32.08 -0.80
N LEU A 115 0.30 -31.33 -0.37
CA LEU A 115 -0.83 -30.95 -1.22
C LEU A 115 -0.37 -30.12 -2.42
N TYR A 116 0.54 -29.15 -2.22
CA TYR A 116 1.13 -28.36 -3.29
C TYR A 116 1.85 -29.21 -4.33
N ARG A 117 2.74 -30.14 -3.89
CA ARG A 117 3.46 -31.04 -4.80
C ARG A 117 2.51 -31.93 -5.61
N ARG A 118 1.45 -32.41 -4.99
CA ARG A 118 0.43 -33.23 -5.69
C ARG A 118 -0.33 -32.38 -6.69
N ALA A 119 -0.79 -31.19 -6.30
CA ALA A 119 -1.54 -30.26 -7.16
C ALA A 119 -0.73 -29.79 -8.39
N THR A 120 0.59 -29.68 -8.26
CA THR A 120 1.50 -29.25 -9.35
C THR A 120 2.10 -30.40 -10.15
N SER A 121 1.77 -31.66 -9.82
CA SER A 121 2.18 -32.85 -10.59
C SER A 121 1.35 -32.98 -11.87
N GLU A 122 1.77 -33.90 -12.76
CA GLU A 122 1.02 -34.25 -13.98
C GLU A 122 -0.42 -34.70 -13.71
N TRP A 123 -0.67 -35.29 -12.55
CA TRP A 123 -2.00 -35.76 -12.13
C TRP A 123 -2.87 -34.64 -11.52
N GLY A 124 -2.26 -33.52 -11.19
CA GLY A 124 -2.96 -32.41 -10.57
C GLY A 124 -3.62 -32.79 -9.25
N CYS A 125 -4.89 -32.40 -9.07
CA CYS A 125 -5.70 -32.74 -7.88
C CYS A 125 -6.67 -33.88 -8.12
N ASP A 126 -6.50 -34.67 -9.18
CA ASP A 126 -7.46 -35.74 -9.55
C ASP A 126 -7.55 -36.84 -8.50
N ASP A 127 -6.49 -37.07 -7.74
CA ASP A 127 -6.41 -38.05 -6.64
C ASP A 127 -6.78 -37.48 -5.25
N PHE A 128 -7.21 -36.20 -5.17
CA PHE A 128 -7.58 -35.56 -3.90
C PHE A 128 -8.89 -36.18 -3.37
N ASN A 129 -8.84 -36.69 -2.13
CA ASN A 129 -10.03 -37.09 -1.39
C ASN A 129 -10.64 -35.88 -0.64
N GLU A 130 -11.78 -36.11 0.05
CA GLU A 130 -12.48 -35.07 0.80
C GLU A 130 -11.57 -34.37 1.86
N GLN A 131 -10.74 -35.16 2.56
CA GLN A 131 -9.85 -34.62 3.58
C GLN A 131 -8.73 -33.80 2.97
N ASP A 132 -8.23 -34.13 1.79
CA ASP A 132 -7.23 -33.35 1.06
C ASP A 132 -7.77 -31.94 0.74
N TRP A 133 -8.99 -31.88 0.24
CA TRP A 133 -9.66 -30.60 -0.05
C TRP A 133 -9.89 -29.76 1.20
N ARG A 134 -10.34 -30.39 2.29
CA ARG A 134 -10.53 -29.70 3.57
C ARG A 134 -9.22 -29.21 4.14
N ASP A 135 -8.18 -30.03 4.14
CA ASP A 135 -6.85 -29.62 4.59
C ASP A 135 -6.31 -28.47 3.76
N LEU A 136 -6.52 -28.46 2.43
CA LEU A 136 -6.13 -27.36 1.56
C LEU A 136 -6.89 -26.05 1.90
N GLN A 137 -8.22 -26.12 2.08
CA GLN A 137 -9.04 -24.99 2.49
C GLN A 137 -8.55 -24.39 3.83
N VAL A 138 -8.18 -25.24 4.77
CA VAL A 138 -7.68 -24.80 6.08
C VAL A 138 -6.27 -24.22 5.97
N TRP A 139 -5.34 -24.93 5.32
CA TRP A 139 -3.95 -24.51 5.23
C TRP A 139 -3.77 -23.16 4.53
N TYR A 140 -4.46 -22.94 3.42
CA TYR A 140 -4.37 -21.66 2.74
C TYR A 140 -4.74 -20.50 3.67
N ASN A 141 -5.86 -20.57 4.37
CA ASN A 141 -6.24 -19.53 5.31
C ASN A 141 -5.36 -19.49 6.57
N LEU A 142 -4.90 -20.63 7.06
CA LEU A 142 -4.08 -20.73 8.27
C LEU A 142 -2.70 -20.08 8.07
N THR A 143 -2.08 -20.25 6.89
CA THR A 143 -0.79 -19.63 6.58
C THR A 143 -0.86 -18.10 6.52
N TRP A 144 -2.02 -17.54 6.23
CA TRP A 144 -2.29 -16.10 6.23
C TRP A 144 -2.64 -15.53 7.63
N ILE A 145 -2.45 -16.28 8.70
CA ILE A 145 -2.53 -15.72 10.06
C ILE A 145 -1.15 -15.25 10.48
N GLY A 146 -1.04 -14.00 10.95
CA GLY A 146 0.21 -13.38 11.34
C GLY A 146 0.85 -14.01 12.58
N PRO A 147 2.19 -13.92 12.74
CA PRO A 147 2.94 -14.65 13.75
C PRO A 147 2.57 -14.29 15.19
N VAL A 148 2.14 -13.07 15.49
CA VAL A 148 1.67 -12.71 16.84
C VAL A 148 0.33 -13.40 17.13
N THR A 149 -0.57 -13.39 16.16
CA THR A 149 -1.87 -14.05 16.28
C THR A 149 -1.76 -15.58 16.37
N ARG A 150 -0.72 -16.18 15.76
CA ARG A 150 -0.41 -17.63 15.88
C ARG A 150 -0.16 -18.09 17.31
N GLU A 151 0.20 -17.18 18.21
CA GLU A 151 0.40 -17.52 19.64
C GLU A 151 -0.92 -17.82 20.38
N ALA A 152 -2.07 -17.43 19.83
CA ALA A 152 -3.36 -17.81 20.37
C ALA A 152 -3.48 -19.34 20.45
N GLU A 153 -3.88 -19.88 21.61
CA GLU A 153 -3.79 -21.30 21.93
C GLU A 153 -4.47 -22.20 20.88
N PHE A 154 -5.64 -21.81 20.40
CA PHE A 154 -6.36 -22.63 19.43
C PHE A 154 -5.71 -22.61 18.03
N ILE A 155 -5.13 -21.48 17.60
CA ILE A 155 -4.39 -21.37 16.33
C ILE A 155 -3.11 -22.21 16.41
N ARG A 156 -2.35 -22.06 17.51
CA ARG A 156 -1.15 -22.86 17.75
C ARG A 156 -1.44 -24.37 17.70
N ARG A 157 -2.57 -24.82 18.27
CA ARG A 157 -3.02 -26.22 18.17
C ARG A 157 -3.28 -26.67 16.75
N LEU A 158 -3.85 -25.81 15.89
CA LEU A 158 -4.07 -26.13 14.48
C LEU A 158 -2.74 -26.33 13.72
N PHE A 159 -1.77 -25.42 13.93
CA PHE A 159 -0.43 -25.59 13.37
C PHE A 159 0.26 -26.88 13.86
N GLN A 160 0.12 -27.23 15.14
CA GLN A 160 0.67 -28.47 15.72
C GLN A 160 -0.04 -29.72 15.18
N LYS A 161 -1.36 -29.67 14.99
CA LYS A 161 -2.14 -30.76 14.40
C LYS A 161 -1.71 -31.04 12.96
N GLY A 162 -1.54 -30.03 12.16
CA GLY A 162 -0.95 -30.05 10.84
C GLY A 162 -1.75 -30.72 9.72
N SER A 163 -2.70 -31.61 10.02
CA SER A 163 -3.53 -32.31 9.03
C SER A 163 -4.80 -32.89 9.66
N GLY A 164 -5.72 -33.40 8.82
CA GLY A 164 -6.95 -34.04 9.30
C GLY A 164 -7.90 -33.04 9.97
N PHE A 165 -7.97 -31.83 9.45
CA PHE A 165 -8.84 -30.77 9.99
C PHE A 165 -10.33 -31.11 9.85
N SER A 166 -11.14 -30.61 10.79
CA SER A 166 -12.60 -30.72 10.73
C SER A 166 -13.22 -29.47 10.10
N GLU A 167 -14.50 -29.52 9.74
CA GLU A 167 -15.25 -28.36 9.26
C GLU A 167 -15.39 -27.28 10.35
N GLU A 168 -15.47 -27.67 11.62
CA GLU A 168 -15.50 -26.75 12.76
C GLU A 168 -14.18 -26.02 12.91
N GLU A 169 -13.04 -26.71 12.77
CA GLU A 169 -11.71 -26.09 12.79
C GLU A 169 -11.53 -25.10 11.62
N LYS A 170 -12.05 -25.44 10.43
CA LYS A 170 -12.08 -24.54 9.27
C LYS A 170 -12.86 -23.25 9.59
N LYS A 171 -14.05 -23.37 10.20
CA LYS A 171 -14.86 -22.21 10.63
C LYS A 171 -14.14 -21.34 11.66
N LEU A 172 -13.37 -21.94 12.59
CA LEU A 172 -12.57 -21.20 13.57
C LEU A 172 -11.47 -20.36 12.91
N VAL A 173 -10.79 -20.89 11.88
CA VAL A 173 -9.79 -20.15 11.11
C VAL A 173 -10.42 -18.95 10.41
N ILE A 174 -11.57 -19.13 9.74
CA ILE A 174 -12.32 -18.03 9.12
C ILE A 174 -12.72 -16.99 10.17
N SER A 175 -13.23 -17.42 11.32
CA SER A 175 -13.62 -16.51 12.40
C SER A 175 -12.44 -15.69 12.92
N GLN A 176 -11.23 -16.27 12.95
CA GLN A 176 -10.01 -15.54 13.30
C GLN A 176 -9.65 -14.46 12.28
N HIS A 177 -9.77 -14.74 10.97
CA HIS A 177 -9.59 -13.71 9.94
C HIS A 177 -10.55 -12.54 10.14
N MET A 178 -11.83 -12.82 10.38
CA MET A 178 -12.83 -11.77 10.62
C MET A 178 -12.55 -10.97 11.89
N LEU A 179 -12.04 -11.63 12.95
CA LEU A 179 -11.61 -10.95 14.17
C LEU A 179 -10.42 -10.01 13.92
N GLN A 180 -9.44 -10.42 13.09
CA GLN A 180 -8.32 -9.56 12.74
C GLN A 180 -8.77 -8.34 11.91
N LEU A 181 -9.62 -8.54 10.90
CA LEU A 181 -10.25 -7.44 10.16
C LEU A 181 -10.90 -6.42 11.09
N GLN A 182 -11.74 -6.88 12.01
CA GLN A 182 -12.41 -6.03 13.00
C GLN A 182 -11.42 -5.31 13.93
N SER A 183 -10.23 -5.87 14.15
CA SER A 183 -9.24 -5.36 15.09
C SER A 183 -8.33 -4.27 14.51
N VAL A 184 -8.25 -4.10 13.18
CA VAL A 184 -7.33 -3.15 12.52
C VAL A 184 -7.53 -1.73 13.06
N VAL A 185 -8.74 -1.18 12.96
CA VAL A 185 -9.02 0.19 13.41
C VAL A 185 -8.86 0.35 14.93
N PRO A 186 -9.40 -0.52 15.80
CA PRO A 186 -9.21 -0.42 17.24
C PRO A 186 -7.75 -0.45 17.70
N VAL A 187 -6.93 -1.33 17.14
CA VAL A 187 -5.51 -1.45 17.53
C VAL A 187 -4.73 -0.19 17.14
N LEU A 188 -4.88 0.30 15.91
CA LEU A 188 -4.24 1.53 15.45
C LEU A 188 -4.70 2.75 16.26
N LYS A 189 -5.99 2.84 16.55
CA LYS A 189 -6.55 3.90 17.40
C LYS A 189 -5.96 3.88 18.81
N GLN A 190 -5.74 2.70 19.40
CA GLN A 190 -5.10 2.56 20.70
C GLN A 190 -3.65 3.07 20.67
N LEU A 191 -2.86 2.71 19.66
CA LEU A 191 -1.49 3.21 19.50
C LEU A 191 -1.45 4.73 19.37
N TYR A 192 -2.37 5.32 18.63
CA TYR A 192 -2.51 6.77 18.51
C TYR A 192 -2.85 7.41 19.87
N GLN A 193 -3.84 6.88 20.58
CA GLN A 193 -4.29 7.41 21.87
C GLN A 193 -3.22 7.36 22.97
N THR A 194 -2.35 6.36 22.92
CA THR A 194 -1.19 6.25 23.85
C THR A 194 -0.01 7.12 23.42
N GLY A 195 -0.08 7.76 22.26
CA GLY A 195 1.03 8.53 21.69
C GLY A 195 2.19 7.67 21.17
N ALA A 196 2.00 6.36 21.06
CA ALA A 196 3.01 5.45 20.50
C ALA A 196 3.08 5.55 18.97
N ALA A 197 1.98 5.90 18.31
CA ALA A 197 1.95 6.11 16.87
C ALA A 197 1.20 7.38 16.48
N ASP A 198 1.50 7.89 15.29
CA ASP A 198 0.67 8.82 14.54
C ASP A 198 -0.07 8.08 13.42
N LEU A 199 -1.24 8.60 13.04
CA LEU A 199 -1.98 8.07 11.91
C LEU A 199 -2.10 9.15 10.83
N SER A 200 -1.76 8.80 9.61
CA SER A 200 -1.91 9.63 8.42
C SER A 200 -2.75 8.94 7.36
N MET A 201 -3.15 9.66 6.35
CA MET A 201 -3.94 9.09 5.25
C MET A 201 -3.24 9.23 3.91
N THR A 202 -3.76 8.53 2.92
CA THR A 202 -3.57 8.73 1.49
C THR A 202 -4.90 9.22 0.88
N PRO A 203 -4.93 9.94 -0.25
CA PRO A 203 -6.16 10.29 -0.93
C PRO A 203 -7.01 9.04 -1.27
N LEU A 204 -8.35 9.18 -1.14
CA LEU A 204 -9.27 8.06 -1.38
C LEU A 204 -9.05 7.44 -2.76
N TYR A 205 -9.12 6.12 -2.86
CA TYR A 205 -8.85 5.30 -4.06
C TYR A 205 -7.43 5.39 -4.62
N HIS A 206 -6.49 5.94 -3.86
CA HIS A 206 -5.06 5.92 -4.19
C HIS A 206 -4.68 6.52 -5.56
N PRO A 207 -5.19 7.70 -5.97
CA PRO A 207 -4.86 8.27 -7.28
C PRO A 207 -3.46 8.89 -7.29
N ILE A 208 -2.78 8.90 -8.45
CA ILE A 208 -1.62 9.77 -8.67
C ILE A 208 -2.12 11.20 -8.82
N LEU A 209 -2.25 11.92 -7.69
CA LEU A 209 -2.85 13.27 -7.69
C LEU A 209 -2.25 14.21 -8.75
N PRO A 210 -0.90 14.28 -8.96
CA PRO A 210 -0.34 15.09 -10.03
C PRO A 210 -0.96 14.80 -11.39
N LEU A 211 -1.17 13.52 -11.74
CA LEU A 211 -1.70 13.11 -13.05
C LEU A 211 -3.23 13.31 -13.14
N VAL A 212 -3.96 13.19 -12.05
CA VAL A 212 -5.41 13.52 -12.02
C VAL A 212 -5.62 15.02 -12.15
N ILE A 213 -4.81 15.84 -11.47
CA ILE A 213 -4.85 17.29 -11.61
C ILE A 213 -4.54 17.69 -13.05
N ASP A 214 -3.46 17.10 -13.61
CA ASP A 214 -3.01 17.39 -14.96
C ASP A 214 -1.97 16.38 -15.43
N THR A 215 -2.29 15.56 -16.43
CA THR A 215 -1.33 14.56 -16.96
C THR A 215 -0.04 15.18 -17.50
N ASP A 216 -0.05 16.47 -17.93
CA ASP A 216 1.17 17.17 -18.38
C ASP A 216 2.19 17.37 -17.24
N ALA A 217 1.82 17.17 -15.97
CA ALA A 217 2.76 17.14 -14.86
C ALA A 217 3.87 16.10 -15.06
N ALA A 218 3.61 15.02 -15.78
CA ALA A 218 4.62 14.01 -16.10
C ALA A 218 5.79 14.58 -16.90
N LEU A 219 5.57 15.61 -17.71
CA LEU A 219 6.60 16.22 -18.56
C LEU A 219 7.66 16.97 -17.76
N GLU A 220 7.40 17.32 -16.48
CA GLU A 220 8.39 17.97 -15.62
C GLU A 220 9.58 17.05 -15.32
N SER A 221 9.33 15.79 -15.01
CA SER A 221 10.38 14.79 -14.72
C SER A 221 10.69 13.88 -15.90
N GLN A 222 9.82 13.85 -16.92
CA GLN A 222 9.94 12.97 -18.09
C GLN A 222 9.62 13.73 -19.40
N PRO A 223 10.43 14.72 -19.82
CA PRO A 223 10.09 15.64 -20.90
C PRO A 223 9.93 14.99 -22.29
N HIS A 224 10.39 13.74 -22.44
CA HIS A 224 10.33 12.99 -23.70
C HIS A 224 9.38 11.79 -23.65
N THR A 225 8.57 11.66 -22.60
CA THR A 225 7.61 10.55 -22.51
C THR A 225 6.47 10.70 -23.52
N ASN A 226 5.98 9.57 -24.01
CA ASN A 226 4.77 9.57 -24.84
C ASN A 226 3.56 9.88 -23.97
N MET A 227 2.76 10.84 -24.36
CA MET A 227 1.54 11.22 -23.63
C MET A 227 0.30 10.51 -24.21
N PRO A 228 -0.77 10.35 -23.40
CA PRO A 228 -2.10 9.99 -23.90
C PRO A 228 -2.54 10.92 -25.05
N ALA A 229 -3.42 10.43 -25.92
CA ALA A 229 -3.95 11.25 -27.01
C ALA A 229 -4.77 12.46 -26.50
N HIS A 230 -5.35 12.32 -25.31
CA HIS A 230 -6.16 13.35 -24.67
C HIS A 230 -5.61 13.65 -23.28
N ARG A 231 -5.27 14.92 -23.05
CA ARG A 231 -4.84 15.41 -21.75
C ARG A 231 -5.97 15.25 -20.73
N TYR A 232 -5.70 14.54 -19.63
CA TYR A 232 -6.61 14.44 -18.48
C TYR A 232 -6.33 15.61 -17.52
N ARG A 233 -7.38 16.34 -17.13
CA ARG A 233 -7.23 17.50 -16.25
C ARG A 233 -8.47 17.69 -15.39
N GLN A 234 -8.42 17.18 -14.16
CA GLN A 234 -9.57 17.12 -13.25
C GLN A 234 -9.17 17.52 -11.80
N GLU A 235 -8.79 18.81 -11.61
CA GLU A 235 -8.41 19.32 -10.28
C GLU A 235 -9.52 19.12 -9.23
N GLN A 236 -10.79 19.21 -9.63
CA GLN A 236 -11.93 19.01 -8.73
C GLN A 236 -12.06 17.57 -8.27
N ASP A 237 -11.72 16.61 -9.11
CA ASP A 237 -11.75 15.19 -8.77
C ASP A 237 -10.60 14.89 -7.79
N ALA A 238 -9.41 15.47 -8.01
CA ALA A 238 -8.30 15.39 -7.06
C ALA A 238 -8.67 15.99 -5.68
N GLU A 239 -9.36 17.15 -5.64
CA GLU A 239 -9.86 17.73 -4.39
C GLU A 239 -10.88 16.80 -3.71
N TRP A 240 -11.75 16.18 -4.48
CA TRP A 240 -12.73 15.23 -3.94
C TRP A 240 -12.04 14.03 -3.29
N HIS A 241 -11.03 13.43 -3.91
CA HIS A 241 -10.25 12.33 -3.32
C HIS A 241 -9.64 12.71 -1.96
N VAL A 242 -9.09 13.91 -1.86
CA VAL A 242 -8.49 14.40 -0.62
C VAL A 242 -9.57 14.62 0.46
N ARG A 243 -10.64 15.35 0.14
CA ARG A 243 -11.69 15.69 1.11
C ARG A 243 -12.51 14.48 1.53
N ARG A 244 -12.87 13.62 0.59
CA ARG A 244 -13.62 12.41 0.89
C ARG A 244 -12.78 11.41 1.68
N GLY A 245 -11.48 11.31 1.34
CA GLY A 245 -10.54 10.50 2.11
C GLY A 245 -10.42 10.96 3.56
N GLU A 246 -10.28 12.27 3.79
CA GLU A 246 -10.28 12.86 5.14
C GLU A 246 -11.56 12.52 5.91
N GLN A 247 -12.73 12.59 5.27
CA GLN A 247 -14.00 12.25 5.90
C GLN A 247 -14.08 10.76 6.29
N VAL A 248 -13.71 9.84 5.39
CA VAL A 248 -13.71 8.40 5.68
C VAL A 248 -12.74 8.07 6.82
N PHE A 249 -11.57 8.68 6.82
CA PHE A 249 -10.60 8.54 7.90
C PHE A 249 -11.17 9.06 9.24
N ALA A 250 -11.75 10.26 9.23
CA ALA A 250 -12.34 10.85 10.43
C ALA A 250 -13.52 10.05 10.98
N ASP A 251 -14.35 9.47 10.12
CA ASP A 251 -15.45 8.59 10.51
C ASP A 251 -14.92 7.32 11.22
N ALA A 252 -13.80 6.75 10.77
CA ALA A 252 -13.19 5.56 11.38
C ALA A 252 -12.45 5.86 12.70
N PHE A 253 -11.62 6.90 12.72
CA PHE A 253 -10.72 7.18 13.85
C PHE A 253 -11.25 8.23 14.83
N GLY A 254 -12.19 9.08 14.43
CA GLY A 254 -12.82 10.11 15.26
C GLY A 254 -12.09 11.46 15.27
N TYR A 255 -11.12 11.68 14.36
CA TYR A 255 -10.39 12.94 14.17
C TYR A 255 -9.81 13.04 12.75
N SER A 256 -9.50 14.25 12.29
CA SER A 256 -8.84 14.46 10.98
C SER A 256 -7.33 14.24 11.06
N PRO A 257 -6.72 13.55 10.08
CA PRO A 257 -5.28 13.31 10.05
C PRO A 257 -4.51 14.62 9.82
N ARG A 258 -3.29 14.70 10.36
CA ARG A 258 -2.44 15.90 10.21
C ARG A 258 -1.52 15.81 8.99
N GLY A 259 -1.24 14.61 8.50
CA GLY A 259 -0.35 14.34 7.38
C GLY A 259 -0.98 13.50 6.30
N VAL A 260 -0.41 13.62 5.10
CA VAL A 260 -0.78 12.84 3.91
C VAL A 260 0.49 12.24 3.32
N TRP A 261 0.51 10.92 3.18
CA TRP A 261 1.38 10.27 2.22
C TRP A 261 0.59 10.19 0.91
N CYS A 262 0.98 10.97 -0.09
CA CYS A 262 0.36 10.86 -1.40
C CYS A 262 0.61 9.47 -1.99
N SER A 263 -0.36 8.97 -2.76
CA SER A 263 -0.24 7.69 -3.46
C SER A 263 1.09 7.60 -4.19
N GLU A 264 1.84 6.53 -3.97
CA GLU A 264 3.17 6.32 -4.57
C GLU A 264 4.19 7.46 -4.28
N GLY A 265 4.02 8.17 -3.16
CA GLY A 265 4.84 9.34 -2.86
C GLY A 265 4.76 10.44 -3.93
N SER A 266 3.69 10.45 -4.71
CA SER A 266 3.53 11.35 -5.86
C SER A 266 3.22 12.77 -5.44
N VAL A 267 4.03 13.71 -5.89
CA VAL A 267 3.86 15.13 -5.60
C VAL A 267 4.03 15.99 -6.85
N SER A 268 3.43 17.16 -6.83
CA SER A 268 3.67 18.26 -7.74
C SER A 268 3.38 19.57 -7.01
N LYS A 269 3.74 20.70 -7.60
CA LYS A 269 3.40 22.01 -7.06
C LYS A 269 1.89 22.13 -6.78
N ASP A 270 1.04 21.72 -7.73
CA ASP A 270 -0.42 21.79 -7.59
C ASP A 270 -0.96 20.84 -6.53
N THR A 271 -0.37 19.66 -6.39
CA THR A 271 -0.68 18.73 -5.31
C THR A 271 -0.38 19.34 -3.93
N LEU A 272 0.79 19.94 -3.75
CA LEU A 272 1.13 20.60 -2.48
C LEU A 272 0.19 21.77 -2.18
N ARG A 273 -0.21 22.54 -3.20
CA ARG A 273 -1.21 23.59 -3.07
C ARG A 273 -2.56 23.07 -2.60
N LEU A 274 -2.99 21.92 -3.15
CA LEU A 274 -4.24 21.27 -2.77
C LEU A 274 -4.20 20.80 -1.31
N LEU A 275 -3.13 20.10 -0.90
CA LEU A 275 -2.97 19.59 0.46
C LEU A 275 -2.87 20.71 1.50
N SER A 276 -2.09 21.75 1.21
CA SER A 276 -2.01 22.94 2.06
C SER A 276 -3.37 23.63 2.21
N GLY A 277 -4.12 23.77 1.10
CA GLY A 277 -5.49 24.31 1.10
C GLY A 277 -6.49 23.45 1.85
N ALA A 278 -6.23 22.15 1.98
CA ALA A 278 -7.00 21.22 2.79
C ALA A 278 -6.64 21.28 4.29
N GLY A 279 -5.53 21.91 4.67
CA GLY A 279 -5.11 22.10 6.05
C GLY A 279 -4.14 21.04 6.58
N PHE A 280 -3.55 20.22 5.73
CA PHE A 280 -2.53 19.27 6.13
C PHE A 280 -1.21 19.97 6.47
N LEU A 281 -0.51 19.47 7.49
CA LEU A 281 0.75 20.02 7.96
C LEU A 281 1.94 19.51 7.16
N TRP A 282 1.88 18.24 6.74
CA TRP A 282 3.00 17.59 6.08
C TRP A 282 2.56 16.58 5.03
N THR A 283 3.46 16.38 4.08
CA THR A 283 3.48 15.25 3.16
C THR A 283 4.91 14.69 3.07
N ALA A 284 5.07 13.58 2.38
CA ALA A 284 6.38 13.04 2.09
C ALA A 284 6.46 12.57 0.63
N THR A 285 7.69 12.47 0.12
CA THR A 285 8.02 11.91 -1.20
C THR A 285 9.43 11.30 -1.14
N ASP A 286 10.02 10.95 -2.27
CA ASP A 286 11.35 10.33 -2.33
C ASP A 286 12.48 11.36 -2.51
N GLU A 287 13.70 11.01 -2.08
CA GLU A 287 14.91 11.85 -2.25
C GLU A 287 15.22 12.16 -3.73
N HIS A 288 14.79 11.29 -4.67
CA HIS A 288 14.95 11.56 -6.10
C HIS A 288 14.15 12.79 -6.54
N VAL A 289 12.96 13.01 -5.98
CA VAL A 289 12.16 14.21 -6.24
C VAL A 289 12.90 15.46 -5.73
N LEU A 290 13.53 15.38 -4.55
CA LEU A 290 14.36 16.50 -4.06
C LEU A 290 15.53 16.77 -5.01
N ARG A 291 16.26 15.73 -5.43
CA ARG A 291 17.38 15.86 -6.38
C ARG A 291 16.94 16.49 -7.71
N ASN A 292 15.79 16.08 -8.24
CA ASN A 292 15.21 16.68 -9.46
C ASN A 292 14.83 18.14 -9.24
N THR A 293 14.43 18.52 -8.02
CA THR A 293 13.99 19.87 -7.68
C THR A 293 15.15 20.85 -7.52
N ILE A 294 16.21 20.45 -6.79
CA ILE A 294 17.31 21.38 -6.44
C ILE A 294 18.60 21.13 -7.22
N GLY A 295 18.61 20.12 -8.09
CA GLY A 295 19.78 19.73 -8.87
C GLY A 295 20.80 18.97 -8.01
N HIS A 296 22.06 19.42 -8.01
CA HIS A 296 23.12 18.76 -7.24
C HIS A 296 22.93 19.00 -5.74
N ALA A 297 22.38 18.01 -5.06
CA ALA A 297 22.21 17.98 -3.61
C ALA A 297 23.26 17.06 -2.98
N SER A 298 23.83 17.47 -1.83
CA SER A 298 24.51 16.52 -0.95
C SER A 298 23.50 15.47 -0.47
N PRO A 299 23.91 14.19 -0.33
CA PRO A 299 23.01 13.15 0.19
C PRO A 299 22.37 13.51 1.54
N THR A 300 23.06 14.26 2.39
CA THR A 300 22.52 14.67 3.70
C THR A 300 21.37 15.66 3.62
N GLN A 301 21.19 16.35 2.49
CA GLN A 301 20.10 17.33 2.33
C GLN A 301 18.70 16.69 2.37
N ALA A 302 18.55 15.44 1.97
CA ALA A 302 17.29 14.71 2.08
C ALA A 302 16.83 14.50 3.53
N TYR A 303 17.76 14.57 4.49
CA TYR A 303 17.45 14.37 5.91
C TYR A 303 16.97 15.62 6.64
N PHE A 304 16.63 16.66 5.92
CA PHE A 304 16.01 17.86 6.50
C PHE A 304 14.63 18.06 5.91
N PRO A 305 13.59 18.30 6.75
CA PRO A 305 12.29 18.68 6.23
C PRO A 305 12.34 20.04 5.53
N TYR A 306 11.63 20.16 4.42
CA TYR A 306 11.53 21.39 3.67
C TYR A 306 10.13 21.98 3.78
N VAL A 307 10.03 23.28 3.94
CA VAL A 307 8.77 24.00 3.90
C VAL A 307 8.54 24.53 2.49
N VAL A 308 7.41 24.16 1.91
CA VAL A 308 6.93 24.72 0.65
C VAL A 308 5.80 25.69 0.97
N GLN A 309 5.97 26.94 0.55
CA GLN A 309 4.98 27.99 0.76
C GLN A 309 4.72 28.72 -0.55
N GLU A 310 3.47 28.76 -0.95
CA GLU A 310 3.00 29.54 -2.08
C GLU A 310 2.19 30.75 -1.60
N ASP A 311 2.66 31.93 -1.96
CA ASP A 311 1.99 33.22 -1.71
C ASP A 311 1.53 33.38 -0.25
N ARG A 312 0.21 33.59 -0.03
CA ARG A 312 -0.42 33.81 1.28
C ARG A 312 -1.05 32.57 1.87
N ARG A 313 -0.82 31.38 1.30
CA ARG A 313 -1.37 30.11 1.81
C ARG A 313 -0.60 29.60 3.01
N ALA A 314 -1.22 28.66 3.74
CA ALA A 314 -0.54 27.95 4.81
C ALA A 314 0.63 27.11 4.22
N PRO A 315 1.77 27.05 4.89
CA PRO A 315 2.89 26.25 4.45
C PRO A 315 2.59 24.75 4.63
N ILE A 316 3.24 23.93 3.81
CA ILE A 316 3.26 22.49 3.99
C ILE A 316 4.70 22.01 4.12
N THR A 317 4.96 21.12 5.08
CA THR A 317 6.28 20.50 5.26
C THR A 317 6.38 19.25 4.41
N VAL A 318 7.48 19.10 3.66
CA VAL A 318 7.76 17.93 2.83
C VAL A 318 8.96 17.18 3.40
N PHE A 319 8.78 15.88 3.66
CA PHE A 319 9.82 14.95 4.04
C PHE A 319 10.28 14.15 2.82
N PHE A 320 11.56 13.76 2.80
CA PHE A 320 12.14 13.02 1.69
C PHE A 320 12.63 11.66 2.17
N ARG A 321 12.00 10.60 1.69
CA ARG A 321 12.28 9.20 2.00
C ARG A 321 13.74 8.88 1.71
N ASP A 322 14.42 8.22 2.65
CA ASP A 322 15.68 7.55 2.37
C ASP A 322 15.38 6.29 1.52
N HIS A 323 15.74 6.36 0.25
CA HIS A 323 15.47 5.30 -0.71
C HIS A 323 16.17 4.00 -0.32
N ALA A 324 17.48 4.09 -0.05
CA ALA A 324 18.32 2.92 0.19
C ALA A 324 17.93 2.12 1.45
N LEU A 325 17.64 2.78 2.57
CA LEU A 325 17.24 2.11 3.81
C LEU A 325 15.81 1.57 3.74
N SER A 326 14.91 2.28 3.09
CA SER A 326 13.55 1.81 2.91
C SER A 326 13.52 0.55 2.02
N ASP A 327 14.24 0.58 0.91
CA ASP A 327 14.34 -0.56 -0.02
C ASP A 327 15.15 -1.72 0.56
N ALA A 328 16.08 -1.45 1.48
CA ALA A 328 16.76 -2.53 2.20
C ALA A 328 15.76 -3.38 3.02
N ILE A 329 14.79 -2.76 3.69
CA ILE A 329 13.72 -3.48 4.37
C ILE A 329 12.81 -4.17 3.34
N GLY A 330 12.39 -3.45 2.30
CA GLY A 330 11.46 -3.97 1.30
C GLY A 330 11.97 -5.18 0.52
N PHE A 331 13.28 -5.21 0.20
CA PHE A 331 13.83 -6.14 -0.80
C PHE A 331 15.10 -6.87 -0.38
N THR A 332 16.01 -6.24 0.38
CA THR A 332 17.34 -6.79 0.62
C THR A 332 17.39 -7.71 1.84
N TYR A 333 16.83 -7.28 2.98
CA TYR A 333 16.95 -7.98 4.25
C TYR A 333 16.11 -9.25 4.36
N GLN A 334 15.15 -9.45 3.48
CA GLN A 334 14.28 -10.62 3.45
C GLN A 334 15.05 -11.97 3.43
N THR A 335 16.27 -11.98 2.85
CA THR A 335 17.13 -13.17 2.75
C THR A 335 18.24 -13.21 3.80
N TRP A 336 18.35 -12.17 4.65
CA TRP A 336 19.41 -12.09 5.63
C TRP A 336 19.01 -12.68 6.98
N ASP A 337 20.02 -12.98 7.81
CA ASP A 337 19.77 -13.21 9.24
C ASP A 337 19.17 -11.95 9.86
N ALA A 338 18.12 -12.11 10.67
CA ALA A 338 17.35 -11.01 11.23
C ALA A 338 18.17 -10.05 12.09
N GLN A 339 19.10 -10.58 12.93
CA GLN A 339 19.98 -9.77 13.77
C GLN A 339 21.01 -9.03 12.94
N HIS A 340 21.59 -9.70 11.94
CA HIS A 340 22.54 -9.08 11.01
C HIS A 340 21.89 -7.96 10.21
N ALA A 341 20.70 -8.16 9.69
CA ALA A 341 19.93 -7.15 8.96
C ALA A 341 19.63 -5.91 9.82
N ALA A 342 19.13 -6.13 11.04
CA ALA A 342 18.86 -5.05 12.00
C ALA A 342 20.13 -4.28 12.39
N GLN A 343 21.25 -4.97 12.65
CA GLN A 343 22.52 -4.33 12.95
C GLN A 343 23.06 -3.53 11.77
N HIS A 344 22.98 -4.06 10.55
CA HIS A 344 23.36 -3.34 9.34
C HIS A 344 22.55 -2.05 9.20
N PHE A 345 21.22 -2.10 9.38
CA PHE A 345 20.36 -0.93 9.32
C PHE A 345 20.78 0.15 10.32
N VAL A 346 21.02 -0.23 11.59
CA VAL A 346 21.48 0.71 12.62
C VAL A 346 22.86 1.29 12.31
N ASN A 347 23.78 0.49 11.78
CA ASN A 347 25.09 0.99 11.36
C ASN A 347 24.98 2.04 10.24
N ARG A 348 24.07 1.85 9.27
CA ARG A 348 23.79 2.84 8.23
C ARG A 348 23.24 4.14 8.82
N LEU A 349 22.39 4.09 9.84
CA LEU A 349 21.91 5.28 10.56
C LEU A 349 23.06 6.02 11.24
N HIS A 350 24.04 5.33 11.81
CA HIS A 350 25.25 5.95 12.38
C HIS A 350 26.12 6.61 11.34
N GLU A 351 26.26 6.02 10.16
CA GLU A 351 26.97 6.64 9.02
C GLU A 351 26.27 7.93 8.59
N ILE A 352 24.93 7.92 8.43
CA ILE A 352 24.13 9.11 8.14
C ILE A 352 24.32 10.17 9.22
N ARG A 353 24.24 9.79 10.50
CA ARG A 353 24.46 10.71 11.61
C ARG A 353 25.85 11.37 11.54
N SER A 354 26.87 10.58 11.27
CA SER A 354 28.24 11.05 11.15
C SER A 354 28.43 12.01 9.96
N ALA A 355 27.81 11.71 8.82
CA ALA A 355 27.83 12.57 7.63
C ALA A 355 27.14 13.93 7.89
N ILE A 356 25.98 13.92 8.57
CA ILE A 356 25.28 15.16 8.95
C ILE A 356 26.16 16.02 9.88
N ILE A 357 26.80 15.41 10.87
CA ILE A 357 27.69 16.13 11.79
C ILE A 357 28.89 16.72 11.04
N GLN A 358 29.50 15.95 10.16
CA GLN A 358 30.66 16.38 9.38
C GLN A 358 30.33 17.56 8.44
N GLU A 359 29.15 17.54 7.80
CA GLU A 359 28.77 18.54 6.82
C GLU A 359 28.11 19.78 7.45
N HIS A 360 27.30 19.60 8.50
CA HIS A 360 26.42 20.64 9.04
C HIS A 360 26.67 20.94 10.54
N GLY A 361 27.53 20.18 11.21
CA GLY A 361 27.77 20.29 12.66
C GLY A 361 26.75 19.54 13.52
N GLU A 362 27.09 19.26 14.80
CA GLU A 362 26.24 18.46 15.71
C GLU A 362 24.88 19.14 15.98
N ASP A 363 24.81 20.46 15.93
CA ASP A 363 23.57 21.20 16.16
C ASP A 363 22.49 20.90 15.13
N ALA A 364 22.88 20.58 13.89
CA ALA A 364 21.97 20.23 12.80
C ALA A 364 21.15 18.96 13.05
N LEU A 365 21.61 18.07 13.93
CA LEU A 365 20.85 16.88 14.34
C LEU A 365 19.49 17.22 14.99
N SER A 366 19.36 18.43 15.54
CA SER A 366 18.08 18.90 16.08
C SER A 366 17.00 19.11 15.01
N ASP A 367 17.39 19.33 13.77
CA ASP A 367 16.49 19.59 12.64
C ASP A 367 16.45 18.43 11.65
N ALA A 368 17.48 17.55 11.68
CA ALA A 368 17.55 16.39 10.82
C ALA A 368 16.58 15.28 11.23
N VAL A 369 16.04 14.58 10.25
CA VAL A 369 15.24 13.37 10.39
C VAL A 369 15.46 12.46 9.19
N VAL A 370 15.57 11.16 9.41
CA VAL A 370 15.69 10.13 8.35
C VAL A 370 14.32 9.48 8.18
N PRO A 371 13.58 9.79 7.11
CA PRO A 371 12.29 9.15 6.84
C PRO A 371 12.51 7.78 6.18
N ILE A 372 11.99 6.75 6.79
CA ILE A 372 11.94 5.38 6.30
C ILE A 372 10.49 5.09 5.98
N ILE A 373 10.17 5.00 4.70
CA ILE A 373 8.79 4.90 4.21
C ILE A 373 8.69 3.73 3.25
N LEU A 374 7.81 2.78 3.53
CA LEU A 374 7.55 1.62 2.68
C LEU A 374 6.17 1.03 2.97
N ASP A 375 5.75 0.10 2.11
CA ASP A 375 4.51 -0.63 2.30
C ASP A 375 4.56 -1.47 3.57
N GLY A 376 3.46 -1.47 4.29
CA GLY A 376 3.32 -2.16 5.56
C GLY A 376 2.90 -3.62 5.44
N GLU A 377 2.58 -4.12 4.23
CA GLU A 377 2.13 -5.49 4.00
C GLU A 377 2.99 -6.29 3.02
N ASN A 378 3.53 -5.65 1.98
CA ASN A 378 4.03 -6.38 0.80
C ASN A 378 5.31 -7.20 1.03
N CYS A 379 6.24 -6.73 1.85
CA CYS A 379 7.55 -7.38 1.98
C CYS A 379 7.54 -8.60 2.92
N TRP A 380 6.59 -8.70 3.85
CA TRP A 380 6.71 -9.64 4.98
C TRP A 380 6.54 -11.11 4.59
N GLU A 381 5.82 -11.41 3.52
CA GLU A 381 5.71 -12.80 3.04
C GLU A 381 7.05 -13.38 2.56
N PHE A 382 8.04 -12.53 2.25
CA PHE A 382 9.38 -12.96 1.86
C PHE A 382 10.31 -13.21 3.05
N TYR A 383 9.96 -12.72 4.23
CA TYR A 383 10.74 -12.89 5.45
C TYR A 383 10.39 -14.17 6.19
N ALA A 384 11.38 -14.78 6.86
CA ALA A 384 11.12 -15.84 7.82
C ALA A 384 10.16 -15.33 8.93
N ASP A 385 9.17 -16.15 9.27
CA ASP A 385 8.16 -15.83 10.28
C ASP A 385 7.54 -14.43 10.10
N ASN A 386 7.24 -14.07 8.85
CA ASN A 386 6.60 -12.80 8.46
C ASN A 386 7.33 -11.57 9.00
N GLY A 387 8.65 -11.58 9.06
CA GLY A 387 9.48 -10.46 9.51
C GLY A 387 9.50 -10.20 11.01
N ARG A 388 8.77 -10.95 11.84
CA ARG A 388 8.73 -10.77 13.29
C ARG A 388 10.12 -10.74 13.96
N PRO A 389 11.06 -11.68 13.67
CA PRO A 389 12.38 -11.64 14.26
C PRO A 389 13.18 -10.39 13.89
N PHE A 390 13.07 -9.93 12.63
CA PHE A 390 13.75 -8.72 12.14
C PHE A 390 13.20 -7.47 12.85
N LEU A 391 11.87 -7.32 12.91
CA LEU A 391 11.24 -6.15 13.55
C LEU A 391 11.58 -6.07 15.04
N HIS A 392 11.55 -7.17 15.78
CA HIS A 392 11.97 -7.20 17.20
C HIS A 392 13.44 -6.85 17.36
N ALA A 393 14.33 -7.37 16.52
CA ALA A 393 15.75 -7.05 16.56
C ALA A 393 15.98 -5.57 16.27
N LEU A 394 15.38 -5.03 15.22
CA LEU A 394 15.49 -3.63 14.84
C LEU A 394 14.98 -2.69 15.93
N TYR A 395 13.77 -2.93 16.43
CA TYR A 395 13.18 -2.08 17.47
C TYR A 395 13.97 -2.13 18.78
N SER A 396 14.46 -3.30 19.19
CA SER A 396 15.31 -3.44 20.38
C SER A 396 16.63 -2.66 20.25
N LEU A 397 17.27 -2.68 19.09
CA LEU A 397 18.48 -1.91 18.82
C LEU A 397 18.21 -0.40 18.86
N LEU A 398 17.13 0.05 18.21
CA LEU A 398 16.73 1.47 18.21
C LEU A 398 16.36 1.98 19.61
N GLU A 399 15.69 1.18 20.45
CA GLU A 399 15.35 1.54 21.84
C GLU A 399 16.59 1.64 22.75
N SER A 400 17.58 0.78 22.53
CA SER A 400 18.79 0.74 23.34
C SER A 400 19.81 1.83 22.99
N ASP A 401 19.73 2.41 21.80
CA ASP A 401 20.71 3.38 21.29
C ASP A 401 20.31 4.82 21.60
N ARG A 402 21.00 5.43 22.56
CA ARG A 402 20.76 6.83 22.97
C ARG A 402 21.12 7.89 21.92
N SER A 403 21.84 7.52 20.87
CA SER A 403 22.21 8.43 19.79
C SER A 403 21.19 8.44 18.64
N LEU A 404 20.16 7.59 18.73
CA LEU A 404 19.04 7.46 17.80
C LEU A 404 17.71 7.67 18.54
N ARG A 405 16.71 8.21 17.87
CA ARG A 405 15.37 8.38 18.42
C ARG A 405 14.32 8.24 17.31
N THR A 406 13.35 7.37 17.46
CA THR A 406 12.20 7.31 16.58
C THR A 406 11.23 8.45 16.89
N VAL A 407 10.64 9.06 15.84
CA VAL A 407 9.68 10.18 15.90
C VAL A 407 8.61 10.00 14.85
N THR A 408 7.49 10.71 14.99
CA THR A 408 6.50 10.84 13.92
C THR A 408 6.73 12.12 13.12
N CYS A 409 6.27 12.18 11.86
CA CYS A 409 6.37 13.39 11.04
C CYS A 409 5.60 14.57 11.66
N THR A 410 4.43 14.31 12.25
CA THR A 410 3.64 15.31 12.98
C THR A 410 4.40 15.85 14.20
N GLU A 411 5.09 14.99 14.96
CA GLU A 411 5.91 15.39 16.10
C GLU A 411 7.03 16.35 15.65
N VAL A 412 7.72 16.04 14.53
CA VAL A 412 8.76 16.92 13.97
C VAL A 412 8.18 18.28 13.58
N CYS A 413 7.05 18.35 12.90
CA CYS A 413 6.40 19.61 12.53
C CYS A 413 5.99 20.44 13.77
N ASN A 414 5.45 19.80 14.80
CA ASN A 414 5.08 20.47 16.04
C ASN A 414 6.29 21.00 16.81
N GLU A 415 7.40 20.25 16.89
CA GLU A 415 8.65 20.69 17.50
C GLU A 415 9.24 21.91 16.76
N GLN A 416 9.22 21.91 15.44
CA GLN A 416 9.68 23.04 14.63
C GLN A 416 8.85 24.31 14.88
N SER A 417 7.53 24.18 14.89
CA SER A 417 6.61 25.29 15.16
C SER A 417 6.79 25.87 16.58
N ALA A 418 7.06 25.03 17.56
CA ALA A 418 7.28 25.46 18.96
C ALA A 418 8.61 26.20 19.16
N ARG A 419 9.67 25.85 18.40
CA ARG A 419 10.99 26.52 18.51
C ARG A 419 11.01 27.94 17.94
N GLN A 420 10.15 28.24 16.98
CA GLN A 420 10.11 29.56 16.32
C GLN A 420 8.67 30.03 16.08
N PRO A 421 7.94 30.45 17.13
CA PRO A 421 6.53 30.85 17.01
C PRO A 421 6.31 32.14 16.17
N HIS A 422 7.38 32.89 15.84
CA HIS A 422 7.29 34.18 15.13
C HIS A 422 8.15 34.26 13.86
N ALA A 423 8.95 33.24 13.53
CA ALA A 423 9.65 33.20 12.26
C ALA A 423 8.77 32.50 11.22
N ALA A 424 8.66 33.13 10.05
CA ALA A 424 8.18 32.42 8.88
C ALA A 424 9.11 31.21 8.66
N HIS A 425 8.73 30.09 9.22
CA HIS A 425 9.31 28.75 9.11
C HIS A 425 10.83 28.63 9.37
N SER A 426 11.17 27.92 10.43
CA SER A 426 12.55 27.59 10.82
C SER A 426 13.20 26.50 9.98
N GLY A 427 12.50 25.97 8.97
CA GLY A 427 12.96 24.93 8.07
C GLY A 427 13.64 25.47 6.81
N ARG A 428 14.29 24.56 6.09
CA ARG A 428 14.73 24.84 4.72
C ARG A 428 13.50 25.10 3.86
N THR A 429 13.58 26.02 2.91
CA THR A 429 12.46 26.37 2.04
C THR A 429 12.70 25.92 0.61
N LEU A 430 11.65 25.46 -0.04
CA LEU A 430 11.59 25.24 -1.49
C LEU A 430 10.57 26.20 -2.08
N ASN A 431 10.95 26.87 -3.17
CA ASN A 431 10.04 27.73 -3.92
C ASN A 431 9.12 26.94 -4.86
N THR A 432 9.51 25.72 -5.18
CA THR A 432 8.76 24.79 -6.03
C THR A 432 9.21 23.37 -5.72
N ILE A 433 8.49 22.39 -6.26
CA ILE A 433 8.87 20.97 -6.27
C ILE A 433 8.66 20.43 -7.69
N THR A 434 9.61 19.67 -8.21
CA THR A 434 9.45 18.97 -9.48
C THR A 434 8.44 17.84 -9.31
N ALA A 435 7.51 17.70 -10.25
CA ALA A 435 6.52 16.64 -10.20
C ALA A 435 7.19 15.26 -10.36
N GLY A 436 6.86 14.34 -9.45
CA GLY A 436 7.46 12.99 -9.42
C GLY A 436 6.89 12.13 -8.31
N SER A 437 7.36 10.89 -8.24
CA SER A 437 6.94 9.85 -7.28
C SER A 437 8.15 9.22 -6.59
N TRP A 438 7.91 8.24 -5.70
CA TRP A 438 9.00 7.49 -5.07
C TRP A 438 9.71 6.52 -6.02
N ILE A 439 9.15 6.26 -7.21
CA ILE A 439 9.79 5.42 -8.21
C ILE A 439 10.62 6.30 -9.14
N HIS A 440 11.93 6.33 -8.91
CA HIS A 440 12.94 7.08 -9.69
C HIS A 440 12.65 8.59 -9.85
N GLY A 441 11.78 9.17 -9.01
CA GLY A 441 11.38 10.57 -9.10
C GLY A 441 10.54 10.89 -10.34
N THR A 442 9.88 9.90 -10.96
CA THR A 442 9.11 10.05 -12.21
C THR A 442 7.71 9.42 -12.09
N PHE A 443 6.93 9.47 -13.17
CA PHE A 443 5.62 8.80 -13.26
C PHE A 443 5.59 7.67 -14.31
N ALA A 444 6.76 7.14 -14.72
CA ALA A 444 6.87 6.16 -15.81
C ALA A 444 6.02 4.90 -15.61
N LEU A 445 5.77 4.51 -14.34
CA LEU A 445 4.94 3.34 -14.03
C LEU A 445 3.43 3.58 -14.19
N TRP A 446 2.99 4.84 -14.38
CA TRP A 446 1.55 5.17 -14.49
C TRP A 446 1.17 5.85 -15.81
N ILE A 447 2.16 6.36 -16.58
CA ILE A 447 1.92 7.04 -17.86
C ILE A 447 3.12 6.86 -18.80
N GLY A 448 2.89 6.92 -20.11
CA GLY A 448 3.95 6.83 -21.10
C GLY A 448 3.94 5.55 -21.92
N HIS A 449 3.64 4.40 -21.31
CA HIS A 449 3.46 3.14 -22.05
C HIS A 449 2.15 3.16 -22.84
N PRO A 450 2.09 2.55 -24.06
CA PRO A 450 0.87 2.57 -24.88
C PRO A 450 -0.39 2.05 -24.18
N GLU A 451 -0.29 0.99 -23.36
CA GLU A 451 -1.43 0.47 -22.60
C GLU A 451 -1.88 1.44 -21.50
N LYS A 452 -0.94 2.05 -20.77
CA LYS A 452 -1.21 3.08 -19.74
C LYS A 452 -1.89 4.29 -20.37
N ASN A 453 -1.37 4.75 -21.52
CA ASN A 453 -1.95 5.86 -22.25
C ASN A 453 -3.36 5.55 -22.79
N ALA A 454 -3.58 4.32 -23.28
CA ALA A 454 -4.92 3.88 -23.70
C ALA A 454 -5.92 3.85 -22.53
N ALA A 455 -5.45 3.47 -21.31
CA ALA A 455 -6.28 3.51 -20.11
C ALA A 455 -6.64 4.96 -19.72
N TRP A 456 -5.68 5.91 -19.77
CA TRP A 456 -5.94 7.34 -19.55
C TRP A 456 -6.93 7.89 -20.58
N ASP A 457 -6.80 7.54 -21.87
CA ASP A 457 -7.75 7.98 -22.91
C ASP A 457 -9.15 7.39 -22.68
N ALA A 458 -9.25 6.14 -22.23
CA ALA A 458 -10.53 5.51 -21.88
C ALA A 458 -11.19 6.18 -20.67
N LEU A 459 -10.42 6.48 -19.63
CA LEU A 459 -10.88 7.22 -18.43
C LEU A 459 -11.34 8.63 -18.82
N ASN A 460 -10.57 9.33 -19.64
CA ASN A 460 -10.92 10.67 -20.12
C ASN A 460 -12.23 10.68 -20.91
N ALA A 461 -12.46 9.68 -21.77
CA ALA A 461 -13.69 9.55 -22.53
C ALA A 461 -14.91 9.32 -21.61
N ALA A 462 -14.80 8.41 -20.63
CA ALA A 462 -15.86 8.16 -19.66
C ALA A 462 -16.13 9.40 -18.77
N ARG A 463 -15.07 10.08 -18.30
CA ARG A 463 -15.20 11.30 -17.48
C ARG A 463 -15.87 12.45 -18.27
N THR A 464 -15.54 12.59 -19.53
CA THR A 464 -16.15 13.58 -20.44
C THR A 464 -17.64 13.30 -20.60
N LEU A 465 -18.05 12.04 -20.77
CA LEU A 465 -19.46 11.65 -20.88
C LEU A 465 -20.28 12.16 -19.69
N VAL A 466 -19.74 12.10 -18.46
CA VAL A 466 -20.44 12.54 -17.25
C VAL A 466 -20.86 14.01 -17.30
N GLY A 467 -20.19 14.86 -18.05
CA GLY A 467 -20.53 16.27 -18.25
C GLY A 467 -21.51 16.57 -19.40
N THR A 468 -21.80 15.59 -20.26
CA THR A 468 -22.51 15.86 -21.55
C THR A 468 -24.02 15.79 -21.47
N LYS A 469 -24.59 15.00 -20.56
CA LYS A 469 -26.04 14.80 -20.44
C LYS A 469 -26.55 15.10 -19.05
N ARG A 470 -27.80 15.56 -19.00
CA ARG A 470 -28.51 15.71 -17.71
C ARG A 470 -29.05 14.34 -17.28
N VAL A 471 -28.61 13.90 -16.13
CA VAL A 471 -29.10 12.71 -15.42
C VAL A 471 -29.59 13.13 -14.03
N THR A 472 -30.23 12.23 -13.30
CA THR A 472 -30.59 12.50 -11.90
C THR A 472 -29.32 12.69 -11.03
N LYS A 473 -29.46 13.40 -9.92
CA LYS A 473 -28.33 13.57 -8.97
C LYS A 473 -27.79 12.24 -8.46
N GLN A 474 -28.65 11.24 -8.29
CA GLN A 474 -28.26 9.89 -7.87
C GLN A 474 -27.42 9.19 -8.96
N GLN A 475 -27.88 9.21 -10.22
CA GLN A 475 -27.13 8.66 -11.34
C GLN A 475 -25.78 9.36 -11.53
N TRP A 476 -25.74 10.69 -11.43
CA TRP A 476 -24.49 11.44 -11.50
C TRP A 476 -23.50 11.02 -10.40
N ARG A 477 -23.98 10.88 -9.16
CA ARG A 477 -23.12 10.42 -8.05
C ARG A 477 -22.59 9.01 -8.27
N ALA A 478 -23.45 8.09 -8.71
CA ALA A 478 -23.05 6.72 -9.00
C ALA A 478 -21.98 6.66 -10.13
N ALA A 479 -22.20 7.42 -11.21
CA ALA A 479 -21.22 7.47 -12.29
C ALA A 479 -19.89 8.11 -11.86
N MET A 480 -19.92 9.17 -11.06
CA MET A 480 -18.71 9.79 -10.53
C MET A 480 -17.97 8.86 -9.56
N GLU A 481 -18.66 8.05 -8.77
CA GLU A 481 -18.00 7.06 -7.92
C GLU A 481 -17.18 6.07 -8.76
N HIS A 482 -17.72 5.57 -9.86
CA HIS A 482 -16.97 4.71 -10.79
C HIS A 482 -15.78 5.44 -11.44
N ILE A 483 -15.92 6.73 -11.77
CA ILE A 483 -14.79 7.54 -12.27
C ILE A 483 -13.71 7.64 -11.19
N TYR A 484 -14.05 8.02 -9.96
CA TYR A 484 -13.08 8.16 -8.87
C TYR A 484 -12.34 6.85 -8.57
N ILE A 485 -13.03 5.71 -8.60
CA ILE A 485 -12.37 4.41 -8.46
C ILE A 485 -11.40 4.18 -9.62
N ALA A 486 -11.80 4.49 -10.86
CA ALA A 486 -10.95 4.31 -12.04
C ALA A 486 -9.76 5.30 -12.11
N GLU A 487 -9.76 6.40 -11.35
CA GLU A 487 -8.62 7.32 -11.18
C GLU A 487 -7.53 6.75 -10.27
N GLY A 488 -7.78 5.64 -9.57
CA GLY A 488 -6.81 4.95 -8.74
C GLY A 488 -5.55 4.56 -9.50
N SER A 489 -4.39 4.64 -8.84
CA SER A 489 -3.08 4.32 -9.45
C SER A 489 -2.92 2.84 -9.77
N ASP A 490 -3.59 1.98 -9.01
CA ASP A 490 -3.44 0.52 -9.05
C ASP A 490 -3.66 -0.05 -10.45
N TRP A 491 -4.64 0.46 -11.17
CA TRP A 491 -4.97 -0.01 -12.53
C TRP A 491 -3.81 0.24 -13.49
N PHE A 492 -3.24 1.44 -13.48
CA PHE A 492 -2.14 1.85 -14.36
C PHE A 492 -0.84 1.13 -14.04
N TRP A 493 -0.61 0.76 -12.77
CA TRP A 493 0.53 -0.04 -12.33
C TRP A 493 0.63 -1.38 -13.09
N TRP A 494 -0.50 -2.04 -13.32
CA TRP A 494 -0.55 -3.35 -13.94
C TRP A 494 -0.52 -3.33 -15.48
N TYR A 495 -0.67 -2.18 -16.13
CA TYR A 495 -0.49 -2.04 -17.57
C TYR A 495 1.00 -1.92 -17.94
N GLY A 496 1.32 -2.37 -19.18
CA GLY A 496 2.69 -2.35 -19.69
C GLY A 496 3.49 -3.62 -19.34
N ASP A 497 4.80 -3.56 -19.50
CA ASP A 497 5.69 -4.72 -19.37
C ASP A 497 6.46 -4.75 -18.03
N ASP A 498 6.22 -3.75 -17.17
CA ASP A 498 6.97 -3.52 -15.93
C ASP A 498 6.70 -4.59 -14.88
N HIS A 499 5.46 -5.07 -14.78
CA HIS A 499 5.02 -6.00 -13.74
C HIS A 499 4.36 -7.25 -14.32
N ARG A 500 4.63 -8.40 -13.69
CA ARG A 500 4.05 -9.69 -14.06
C ARG A 500 3.40 -10.34 -12.84
N ALA A 501 2.11 -10.68 -12.95
CA ALA A 501 1.39 -11.48 -11.97
C ALA A 501 0.26 -12.26 -12.66
N PRO A 502 -0.10 -13.46 -12.18
CA PRO A 502 -1.22 -14.23 -12.72
C PRO A 502 -2.55 -13.47 -12.66
N SER A 503 -2.78 -12.72 -11.58
CA SER A 503 -4.00 -11.93 -11.35
C SER A 503 -4.06 -10.61 -12.13
N ARG A 504 -3.05 -10.28 -12.93
CA ARG A 504 -2.96 -9.01 -13.69
C ARG A 504 -4.20 -8.72 -14.54
N HIS A 505 -4.80 -9.75 -15.15
CA HIS A 505 -6.03 -9.63 -15.93
C HIS A 505 -7.26 -9.22 -15.11
N VAL A 506 -7.26 -9.48 -13.80
CA VAL A 506 -8.34 -9.08 -12.89
C VAL A 506 -8.35 -7.57 -12.73
N PHE A 507 -7.19 -6.93 -12.59
CA PHE A 507 -7.08 -5.47 -12.48
C PHE A 507 -7.59 -4.76 -13.74
N ASP A 508 -7.24 -5.25 -14.95
CA ASP A 508 -7.79 -4.75 -16.20
C ASP A 508 -9.33 -4.91 -16.27
N SER A 509 -9.84 -6.04 -15.80
CA SER A 509 -11.28 -6.29 -15.75
C SER A 509 -12.00 -5.32 -14.81
N ILE A 510 -11.49 -5.07 -13.61
CA ILE A 510 -12.08 -4.14 -12.63
C ILE A 510 -12.08 -2.71 -13.19
N PHE A 511 -10.95 -2.26 -13.73
CA PHE A 511 -10.85 -0.93 -14.34
C PHE A 511 -11.89 -0.73 -15.43
N ARG A 512 -11.97 -1.67 -16.40
CA ARG A 512 -12.94 -1.60 -17.48
C ARG A 512 -14.39 -1.72 -17.01
N TYR A 513 -14.65 -2.54 -15.98
CA TYR A 513 -15.96 -2.64 -15.36
C TYR A 513 -16.44 -1.27 -14.86
N HIS A 514 -15.62 -0.56 -14.09
CA HIS A 514 -16.00 0.76 -13.59
C HIS A 514 -16.27 1.74 -14.74
N LEU A 515 -15.45 1.74 -15.78
CA LEU A 515 -15.72 2.61 -16.92
C LEU A 515 -16.98 2.19 -17.68
N GLN A 516 -17.27 0.90 -17.85
CA GLN A 516 -18.50 0.40 -18.50
C GLN A 516 -19.74 0.84 -17.71
N CYS A 517 -19.74 0.75 -16.38
CA CYS A 517 -20.84 1.22 -15.53
C CYS A 517 -21.19 2.70 -15.77
N VAL A 518 -20.20 3.55 -16.05
CA VAL A 518 -20.46 4.96 -16.38
C VAL A 518 -21.32 5.08 -17.65
N TYR A 519 -21.01 4.33 -18.72
CA TYR A 519 -21.80 4.32 -19.96
C TYR A 519 -23.20 3.77 -19.72
N GLU A 520 -23.34 2.70 -18.95
CA GLU A 520 -24.63 2.07 -18.63
C GLU A 520 -25.54 3.00 -17.83
N ILE A 521 -24.98 3.69 -16.82
CA ILE A 521 -25.74 4.69 -16.02
C ILE A 521 -26.26 5.83 -16.91
N TYR A 522 -25.48 6.21 -17.93
CA TYR A 522 -25.85 7.26 -18.89
C TYR A 522 -26.70 6.75 -20.06
N LEU A 523 -27.04 5.45 -20.09
CA LEU A 523 -27.77 4.78 -21.17
C LEU A 523 -27.11 5.01 -22.53
N GLU A 524 -25.77 4.95 -22.55
CA GLU A 524 -24.94 5.02 -23.75
C GLU A 524 -24.36 3.66 -24.11
N GLU A 525 -24.06 3.46 -25.39
CA GLU A 525 -23.39 2.24 -25.82
C GLU A 525 -21.96 2.20 -25.28
N VAL A 526 -21.63 1.10 -24.58
CA VAL A 526 -20.25 0.86 -24.13
C VAL A 526 -19.31 0.74 -25.32
N PRO A 527 -18.25 1.55 -25.41
CA PRO A 527 -17.29 1.49 -26.49
C PRO A 527 -16.71 0.08 -26.70
N ALA A 528 -16.56 -0.35 -27.94
CA ALA A 528 -16.02 -1.67 -28.26
C ALA A 528 -14.61 -1.90 -27.67
N ALA A 529 -13.82 -0.85 -27.49
CA ALA A 529 -12.50 -0.90 -26.85
C ALA A 529 -12.59 -1.32 -25.37
N LEU A 530 -13.62 -0.90 -24.62
CA LEU A 530 -13.81 -1.29 -23.23
C LEU A 530 -14.36 -2.72 -23.05
N ARG A 531 -14.88 -3.34 -24.12
CA ARG A 531 -15.33 -4.73 -24.11
C ARG A 531 -14.19 -5.74 -24.30
N ARG A 532 -12.98 -5.27 -24.57
CA ARG A 532 -11.77 -6.09 -24.77
C ARG A 532 -10.70 -5.65 -23.76
N PRO A 533 -9.81 -6.56 -23.35
CA PRO A 533 -8.68 -6.17 -22.51
C PRO A 533 -7.86 -5.04 -23.15
N ILE A 534 -7.48 -4.05 -22.35
CA ILE A 534 -6.53 -2.99 -22.74
C ILE A 534 -5.11 -3.58 -22.77
N MET A 535 -4.83 -4.44 -21.80
CA MET A 535 -3.56 -5.17 -21.74
C MET A 535 -3.45 -6.17 -22.90
N LYS A 536 -2.25 -6.30 -23.46
CA LYS A 536 -1.95 -7.37 -24.41
C LYS A 536 -1.78 -8.67 -23.64
N LEU A 537 -2.55 -9.69 -24.03
CA LEU A 537 -2.32 -11.04 -23.53
C LEU A 537 -0.96 -11.52 -24.07
N GLN A 538 0.02 -11.71 -23.18
CA GLN A 538 1.27 -12.38 -23.53
C GLN A 538 0.96 -13.89 -23.64
N ASN A 539 1.55 -14.57 -24.62
CA ASN A 539 1.41 -16.03 -24.77
C ASN A 539 1.98 -16.72 -23.51
N ASP A 540 1.26 -17.73 -23.03
CA ASP A 540 1.46 -18.46 -21.75
C ASP A 540 2.78 -19.26 -21.62
N ASP A 541 3.83 -18.97 -22.36
CA ASP A 541 5.07 -19.77 -22.37
C ASP A 541 6.03 -19.50 -21.17
N ASP A 542 5.65 -18.67 -20.18
CA ASP A 542 6.52 -18.33 -19.05
C ASP A 542 5.87 -18.71 -17.70
N SER A 543 5.59 -20.01 -17.50
CA SER A 543 4.97 -20.57 -16.29
C SER A 543 5.87 -20.62 -15.03
N GLY A 544 6.96 -19.84 -15.00
CA GLY A 544 7.96 -19.85 -13.93
C GLY A 544 8.11 -18.57 -13.11
N ALA A 545 7.32 -17.54 -13.35
CA ALA A 545 7.49 -16.26 -12.65
C ALA A 545 6.81 -16.25 -11.27
N ALA A 546 7.59 -15.97 -10.23
CA ALA A 546 7.16 -15.90 -8.84
C ALA A 546 6.06 -14.85 -8.61
N TYR A 547 5.09 -15.23 -7.80
CA TYR A 547 3.97 -14.44 -7.34
C TYR A 547 4.44 -13.31 -6.41
N SER A 548 4.48 -12.08 -6.87
CA SER A 548 4.64 -10.90 -6.02
C SER A 548 4.22 -9.63 -6.76
N ALA A 549 3.47 -8.77 -6.10
CA ALA A 549 3.18 -7.42 -6.56
C ALA A 549 4.45 -6.54 -6.65
N MET A 550 5.54 -6.95 -5.99
CA MET A 550 6.83 -6.27 -5.98
C MET A 550 7.96 -7.22 -6.36
N HIS A 551 8.48 -7.09 -7.55
CA HIS A 551 9.72 -7.77 -7.96
C HIS A 551 10.90 -6.79 -7.93
N PRO A 552 12.09 -7.18 -7.39
CA PRO A 552 13.27 -6.29 -7.31
C PRO A 552 13.77 -5.72 -8.63
N SER A 553 13.37 -6.30 -9.76
CA SER A 553 13.76 -5.83 -11.10
C SER A 553 12.97 -4.62 -11.62
N ALA A 554 11.97 -4.13 -10.85
CA ALA A 554 11.18 -2.95 -11.19
C ALA A 554 11.59 -1.68 -10.41
N VAL A 555 12.62 -1.76 -9.54
CA VAL A 555 13.12 -0.65 -8.72
C VAL A 555 14.53 -0.25 -9.16
#